data_d96c238f1f6b48591f3bd8eaa94d1e0c
#
_entry.id   d96c238f1f6b48591f3bd8eaa94d1e0c
#
_cell.length_a   1.000
_cell.length_b   1.000
_cell.length_c   1.000
_cell.angle_alpha   90.00
_cell.angle_beta   90.00
_cell.angle_gamma   90.00
#
_symmetry.space_group_name_H-M   'P 1'
#
loop_
_entity.id
_entity.type
_entity.pdbx_description
1 polymer ?
#
loop_
_entity_poly.entity_id
_entity_poly.type
_entity_poly.pdbx_seq_one_letter_code
_entity_poly.pdbx_strand_id
1 'polypeptide(L)'
;MEFRWVLKPQRSVRPTSDVPGWRGQNLEGRCVLMRFEQGLGDNFQYLRYARALQNLGATTRIGRFSQIEEAIAGIDQVIAESSRGHDYFVDIASLPRLFGTSLESVPADVPYIEAKVEWVQRWAGRVASRSGLKVGLVWAGNPSHTNDANRSLNLLQLLPLLGTAGATFFALQKGARSEQAAEYTGDNWVNLGPEIEDFTDTAGIIANLDLVICVDTSVAHLAGAMAKPVWLLLPKPADFRWMEDREDSPWYPTMKLFR
;
A
#
# COMPACT_ATOMS: atom_id res chain seq x y z
N MET A 1 -2.57 0.00 20.16
CA MET A 1 -3.50 -0.09 19.00
C MET A 1 -4.88 -0.68 19.32
N GLU A 2 -5.06 -1.52 20.33
CA GLU A 2 -6.42 -2.00 20.73
C GLU A 2 -7.35 -0.88 21.20
N PHE A 3 -6.81 0.19 21.71
CA PHE A 3 -7.58 1.38 22.11
C PHE A 3 -8.29 2.09 20.95
N ARG A 4 -7.97 1.76 19.68
CA ARG A 4 -8.61 2.39 18.50
C ARG A 4 -10.13 2.17 18.45
N TRP A 5 -10.60 1.03 18.97
CA TRP A 5 -12.04 0.72 19.06
C TRP A 5 -12.73 1.48 20.19
N VAL A 6 -11.97 1.86 21.21
CA VAL A 6 -12.47 2.64 22.36
C VAL A 6 -12.48 4.14 22.04
N LEU A 7 -11.47 4.63 21.32
CA LEU A 7 -11.29 6.06 21.03
C LEU A 7 -12.15 6.58 19.86
N LYS A 8 -12.78 5.69 19.06
CA LYS A 8 -13.69 6.07 17.98
C LYS A 8 -15.06 5.40 18.11
N PRO A 9 -15.80 5.64 19.21
CA PRO A 9 -17.04 4.89 19.49
C PRO A 9 -18.17 5.12 18.47
N GLN A 10 -18.08 6.14 17.62
CA GLN A 10 -19.17 6.51 16.69
C GLN A 10 -18.95 6.06 15.23
N ARG A 11 -17.79 5.49 14.87
CA ARG A 11 -17.48 5.17 13.46
C ARG A 11 -17.11 3.72 13.15
N SER A 12 -16.88 2.88 14.13
CA SER A 12 -16.56 1.48 13.89
C SER A 12 -16.98 0.61 15.05
N VAL A 13 -18.13 -0.06 14.89
CA VAL A 13 -18.47 -1.20 15.76
C VAL A 13 -17.48 -2.32 15.41
N ARG A 14 -16.80 -2.85 16.43
CA ARG A 14 -15.95 -4.03 16.22
C ARG A 14 -16.81 -5.14 15.63
N PRO A 15 -16.51 -5.68 14.45
CA PRO A 15 -17.30 -6.75 13.86
C PRO A 15 -17.39 -7.93 14.85
N THR A 16 -18.60 -8.36 15.16
CA THR A 16 -18.82 -9.58 15.93
C THR A 16 -18.51 -10.78 15.04
N SER A 17 -17.80 -11.75 15.56
CA SER A 17 -17.54 -13.01 14.89
C SER A 17 -17.87 -14.16 15.85
N ASP A 18 -18.48 -15.21 15.33
CA ASP A 18 -18.72 -16.46 16.08
C ASP A 18 -17.42 -17.24 16.31
N VAL A 19 -16.35 -16.83 15.65
CA VAL A 19 -15.02 -17.44 15.75
C VAL A 19 -14.14 -16.58 16.68
N PRO A 20 -13.31 -17.19 17.55
CA PRO A 20 -12.46 -16.46 18.48
C PRO A 20 -11.37 -15.67 17.77
N GLY A 21 -11.02 -14.50 18.33
CA GLY A 21 -9.85 -13.74 17.91
C GLY A 21 -8.55 -14.44 18.31
N TRP A 22 -7.59 -14.52 17.40
CA TRP A 22 -6.25 -15.00 17.69
C TRP A 22 -5.51 -14.04 18.65
N ARG A 23 -4.92 -14.61 19.70
CA ARG A 23 -4.19 -13.87 20.75
C ARG A 23 -2.87 -14.55 21.13
N GLY A 24 -2.29 -15.36 20.22
CA GLY A 24 -1.06 -16.11 20.46
C GLY A 24 -1.27 -17.62 20.67
N GLN A 25 -2.49 -18.15 20.42
CA GLN A 25 -2.73 -19.59 20.47
C GLN A 25 -1.91 -20.31 19.39
N ASN A 26 -1.66 -21.62 19.58
CA ASN A 26 -1.01 -22.46 18.58
C ASN A 26 -1.78 -22.44 17.27
N LEU A 27 -1.05 -22.23 16.16
CA LEU A 27 -1.62 -22.10 14.81
C LEU A 27 -1.31 -23.29 13.88
N GLU A 28 -0.61 -24.31 14.37
CA GLU A 28 -0.29 -25.50 13.57
C GLU A 28 -1.56 -26.14 13.00
N GLY A 29 -1.66 -26.21 11.68
CA GLY A 29 -2.83 -26.72 10.96
C GLY A 29 -4.11 -25.89 11.09
N ARG A 30 -4.03 -24.66 11.59
CA ARG A 30 -5.18 -23.77 11.78
C ARG A 30 -5.33 -22.77 10.62
N CYS A 31 -6.56 -22.39 10.37
CA CYS A 31 -6.88 -21.34 9.42
C CYS A 31 -7.14 -20.01 10.13
N VAL A 32 -6.44 -18.95 9.73
CA VAL A 32 -6.58 -17.61 10.30
C VAL A 32 -7.11 -16.64 9.23
N LEU A 33 -8.24 -16.00 9.52
CA LEU A 33 -8.76 -14.89 8.73
C LEU A 33 -8.13 -13.57 9.18
N MET A 34 -7.35 -12.95 8.32
CA MET A 34 -6.86 -11.58 8.50
C MET A 34 -7.95 -10.60 8.04
N ARG A 35 -8.53 -9.87 8.99
CA ARG A 35 -9.55 -8.88 8.68
C ARG A 35 -8.92 -7.54 8.39
N PHE A 36 -9.26 -6.98 7.26
CA PHE A 36 -8.85 -5.64 6.90
C PHE A 36 -9.63 -4.59 7.68
N GLU A 37 -8.95 -3.52 8.00
CA GLU A 37 -9.50 -2.39 8.73
C GLU A 37 -8.73 -1.11 8.38
N GLN A 38 -9.30 0.04 8.75
CA GLN A 38 -8.69 1.35 8.54
C GLN A 38 -8.48 1.70 7.05
N GLY A 39 -7.34 2.34 6.73
CA GLY A 39 -7.02 2.77 5.37
C GLY A 39 -6.40 1.65 4.53
N LEU A 40 -6.48 1.81 3.21
CA LEU A 40 -5.88 0.87 2.26
C LEU A 40 -4.37 0.74 2.46
N GLY A 41 -3.68 1.85 2.78
CA GLY A 41 -2.24 1.84 3.07
C GLY A 41 -1.89 0.97 4.29
N ASP A 42 -2.71 1.02 5.35
CA ASP A 42 -2.52 0.18 6.54
C ASP A 42 -2.65 -1.30 6.18
N ASN A 43 -3.61 -1.65 5.33
CA ASN A 43 -3.81 -3.03 4.90
C ASN A 43 -2.60 -3.53 4.08
N PHE A 44 -2.10 -2.74 3.12
CA PHE A 44 -0.88 -3.09 2.41
C PHE A 44 0.30 -3.25 3.36
N GLN A 45 0.49 -2.32 4.29
CA GLN A 45 1.60 -2.37 5.22
C GLN A 45 1.59 -3.63 6.09
N TYR A 46 0.44 -3.97 6.69
CA TYR A 46 0.38 -5.06 7.66
C TYR A 46 0.15 -6.43 7.03
N LEU A 47 -0.14 -6.51 5.73
CA LEU A 47 -0.25 -7.77 5.01
C LEU A 47 1.05 -8.61 5.07
N ARG A 48 2.21 -7.98 5.29
CA ARG A 48 3.49 -8.66 5.53
C ARG A 48 3.47 -9.71 6.63
N TYR A 49 2.57 -9.55 7.61
CA TYR A 49 2.43 -10.51 8.70
C TYR A 49 1.75 -11.82 8.29
N ALA A 50 1.19 -11.93 7.07
CA ALA A 50 0.67 -13.19 6.55
C ALA A 50 1.75 -14.28 6.59
N ARG A 51 2.97 -13.96 6.10
CA ARG A 51 4.11 -14.89 6.15
C ARG A 51 4.50 -15.26 7.59
N ALA A 52 4.42 -14.33 8.53
CA ALA A 52 4.70 -14.62 9.94
C ALA A 52 3.67 -15.59 10.55
N LEU A 53 2.39 -15.46 10.19
CA LEU A 53 1.35 -16.42 10.59
C LEU A 53 1.57 -17.79 9.93
N GLN A 54 1.93 -17.83 8.66
CA GLN A 54 2.25 -19.07 7.94
C GLN A 54 3.45 -19.81 8.56
N ASN A 55 4.47 -19.08 9.00
CA ASN A 55 5.63 -19.63 9.71
C ASN A 55 5.26 -20.25 11.07
N LEU A 56 4.10 -19.91 11.64
CA LEU A 56 3.52 -20.55 12.82
C LEU A 56 2.62 -21.75 12.47
N GLY A 57 2.63 -22.22 11.22
CA GLY A 57 1.83 -23.34 10.74
C GLY A 57 0.40 -23.00 10.32
N ALA A 58 0.05 -21.70 10.22
CA ALA A 58 -1.28 -21.29 9.82
C ALA A 58 -1.47 -21.32 8.30
N THR A 59 -2.67 -21.72 7.85
CA THR A 59 -3.21 -21.27 6.56
C THR A 59 -3.80 -19.89 6.73
N THR A 60 -3.36 -18.92 5.92
CA THR A 60 -3.85 -17.55 6.00
C THR A 60 -4.93 -17.28 4.96
N ARG A 61 -5.96 -16.59 5.38
CA ARG A 61 -7.00 -16.03 4.50
C ARG A 61 -7.10 -14.53 4.75
N ILE A 62 -7.37 -13.78 3.70
CA ILE A 62 -7.66 -12.35 3.83
C ILE A 62 -9.15 -12.10 3.58
N GLY A 63 -9.71 -11.18 4.35
CA GLY A 63 -11.04 -10.65 4.10
C GLY A 63 -11.10 -10.01 2.70
N ARG A 64 -12.29 -9.94 2.12
CA ARG A 64 -12.47 -9.40 0.78
C ARG A 64 -11.95 -7.96 0.70
N PHE A 65 -10.99 -7.75 -0.19
CA PHE A 65 -10.37 -6.47 -0.48
C PHE A 65 -10.53 -6.18 -1.97
N SER A 66 -11.73 -5.82 -2.35
CA SER A 66 -12.25 -5.75 -3.73
C SER A 66 -11.41 -4.96 -4.75
N GLN A 67 -10.29 -4.38 -4.31
CA GLN A 67 -9.48 -3.50 -5.14
C GLN A 67 -8.10 -4.06 -5.48
N ILE A 68 -7.74 -5.25 -4.99
CA ILE A 68 -6.41 -5.84 -5.24
C ILE A 68 -6.40 -7.37 -5.19
N GLU A 69 -7.54 -8.01 -5.00
CA GLU A 69 -7.63 -9.47 -4.85
C GLU A 69 -7.00 -10.23 -6.01
N GLU A 70 -7.12 -9.67 -7.20
CA GLU A 70 -6.59 -10.27 -8.42
C GLU A 70 -5.09 -9.99 -8.63
N ALA A 71 -4.50 -9.04 -7.88
CA ALA A 71 -3.11 -8.62 -8.07
C ALA A 71 -2.13 -9.27 -7.10
N ILE A 72 -2.61 -9.86 -6.00
CA ILE A 72 -1.72 -10.38 -4.95
C ILE A 72 -1.38 -11.83 -5.21
N ALA A 73 -0.10 -12.11 -5.51
CA ALA A 73 0.48 -13.43 -5.43
C ALA A 73 1.03 -13.68 -4.01
N GLY A 74 0.97 -14.93 -3.53
CA GLY A 74 1.58 -15.34 -2.26
C GLY A 74 0.66 -15.34 -1.03
N ILE A 75 -0.65 -15.14 -1.22
CA ILE A 75 -1.67 -15.35 -0.17
C ILE A 75 -2.53 -16.54 -0.57
N ASP A 76 -2.71 -17.48 0.37
CA ASP A 76 -3.34 -18.77 0.07
C ASP A 76 -4.79 -18.64 -0.42
N GLN A 77 -5.55 -17.72 0.12
CA GLN A 77 -6.93 -17.47 -0.33
C GLN A 77 -7.44 -16.07 0.02
N VAL A 78 -8.13 -15.48 -0.91
CA VAL A 78 -8.99 -14.31 -0.69
C VAL A 78 -10.43 -14.81 -0.53
N ILE A 79 -11.09 -14.48 0.57
CA ILE A 79 -12.45 -14.93 0.86
C ILE A 79 -13.36 -13.76 1.24
N ALA A 80 -14.66 -13.89 1.02
CA ALA A 80 -15.63 -12.97 1.59
C ALA A 80 -15.58 -13.05 3.14
N GLU A 81 -15.63 -11.92 3.85
CA GLU A 81 -15.59 -11.86 5.32
C GLU A 81 -16.62 -12.75 6.02
N SER A 82 -17.74 -13.00 5.37
CA SER A 82 -18.82 -13.87 5.86
C SER A 82 -18.59 -15.35 5.64
N SER A 83 -17.48 -15.77 4.99
CA SER A 83 -17.26 -17.18 4.69
C SER A 83 -16.82 -17.95 5.94
N ARG A 84 -17.51 -19.06 6.21
CA ARG A 84 -17.18 -20.02 7.26
C ARG A 84 -15.88 -20.78 6.89
N GLY A 85 -15.22 -21.36 7.88
CA GLY A 85 -14.09 -22.25 7.66
C GLY A 85 -12.73 -21.66 8.02
N HIS A 86 -12.69 -20.76 9.00
CA HIS A 86 -11.48 -20.35 9.69
C HIS A 86 -11.61 -20.64 11.18
N ASP A 87 -10.48 -20.95 11.83
CA ASP A 87 -10.43 -21.27 13.26
C ASP A 87 -10.32 -20.00 14.13
N TYR A 88 -9.62 -19.00 13.59
CA TYR A 88 -9.39 -17.72 14.23
C TYR A 88 -9.55 -16.57 13.26
N PHE A 89 -9.86 -15.40 13.79
CA PHE A 89 -9.65 -14.16 13.06
C PHE A 89 -8.61 -13.27 13.75
N VAL A 90 -8.01 -12.35 13.01
CA VAL A 90 -7.16 -11.29 13.55
C VAL A 90 -7.38 -10.00 12.77
N ASP A 91 -7.54 -8.89 13.50
CA ASP A 91 -7.56 -7.56 12.89
C ASP A 91 -6.13 -7.20 12.47
N ILE A 92 -5.92 -6.87 11.20
CA ILE A 92 -4.58 -6.78 10.60
C ILE A 92 -3.67 -5.78 11.32
N ALA A 93 -4.22 -4.66 11.80
CA ALA A 93 -3.46 -3.65 12.56
C ALA A 93 -3.15 -4.07 14.01
N SER A 94 -3.63 -5.23 14.50
CA SER A 94 -3.23 -5.81 15.78
C SER A 94 -1.97 -6.68 15.69
N LEU A 95 -1.60 -7.11 14.48
CA LEU A 95 -0.49 -8.04 14.25
C LEU A 95 0.85 -7.53 14.77
N PRO A 96 1.27 -6.25 14.55
CA PRO A 96 2.52 -5.76 15.12
C PRO A 96 2.61 -5.96 16.64
N ARG A 97 1.51 -5.72 17.36
CA ARG A 97 1.47 -5.92 18.81
C ARG A 97 1.52 -7.40 19.20
N LEU A 98 0.77 -8.25 18.49
CA LEU A 98 0.71 -9.68 18.78
C LEU A 98 2.05 -10.37 18.52
N PHE A 99 2.82 -9.89 17.55
CA PHE A 99 4.18 -10.35 17.28
C PHE A 99 5.27 -9.61 18.09
N GLY A 100 4.89 -8.67 18.98
CA GLY A 100 5.85 -7.90 19.77
C GLY A 100 6.82 -7.08 18.91
N THR A 101 6.35 -6.58 17.74
CA THR A 101 7.19 -5.85 16.79
C THR A 101 7.77 -4.59 17.41
N SER A 102 9.09 -4.46 17.40
CA SER A 102 9.87 -3.26 17.69
C SER A 102 10.47 -2.72 16.39
N LEU A 103 11.24 -1.63 16.46
CA LEU A 103 11.95 -1.08 15.29
C LEU A 103 12.97 -2.06 14.72
N GLU A 104 13.61 -2.83 15.60
CA GLU A 104 14.65 -3.80 15.26
C GLU A 104 14.08 -5.11 14.70
N SER A 105 12.79 -5.37 14.97
CA SER A 105 12.12 -6.62 14.59
C SER A 105 11.00 -6.44 13.57
N VAL A 106 10.90 -5.27 12.93
CA VAL A 106 9.97 -5.06 11.81
C VAL A 106 10.25 -6.11 10.74
N PRO A 107 9.24 -6.91 10.31
CA PRO A 107 9.43 -7.85 9.20
C PRO A 107 9.54 -7.04 7.90
N ALA A 108 10.79 -6.63 7.56
CA ALA A 108 11.08 -5.72 6.45
C ALA A 108 11.28 -6.42 5.10
N ASP A 109 11.18 -7.74 5.06
CA ASP A 109 11.35 -8.52 3.84
C ASP A 109 10.34 -8.11 2.76
N VAL A 110 10.84 -7.74 1.60
CA VAL A 110 10.08 -7.36 0.41
C VAL A 110 10.66 -8.07 -0.83
N PRO A 111 9.87 -8.40 -1.87
CA PRO A 111 8.45 -8.18 -1.96
C PRO A 111 7.62 -9.17 -1.12
N TYR A 112 6.47 -8.73 -0.63
CA TYR A 112 5.42 -9.58 -0.09
C TYR A 112 4.07 -9.37 -0.81
N ILE A 113 4.04 -8.45 -1.78
CA ILE A 113 2.97 -8.26 -2.77
C ILE A 113 3.64 -8.30 -4.14
N GLU A 114 3.06 -9.06 -5.06
CA GLU A 114 3.50 -9.14 -6.44
C GLU A 114 2.30 -8.96 -7.36
N ALA A 115 2.47 -8.19 -8.44
CA ALA A 115 1.46 -8.10 -9.47
C ALA A 115 1.46 -9.38 -10.31
N LYS A 116 0.28 -9.94 -10.59
CA LYS A 116 0.16 -11.09 -11.50
C LYS A 116 0.64 -10.72 -12.91
N VAL A 117 1.21 -11.70 -13.60
CA VAL A 117 1.87 -11.54 -14.90
C VAL A 117 0.95 -10.91 -15.95
N GLU A 118 -0.33 -11.28 -15.96
CA GLU A 118 -1.32 -10.73 -16.88
C GLU A 118 -1.49 -9.20 -16.74
N TRP A 119 -1.46 -8.68 -15.52
CA TRP A 119 -1.56 -7.24 -15.26
C TRP A 119 -0.25 -6.50 -15.61
N VAL A 120 0.89 -7.13 -15.33
CA VAL A 120 2.19 -6.58 -15.75
C VAL A 120 2.24 -6.45 -17.27
N GLN A 121 1.81 -7.49 -18.00
CA GLN A 121 1.78 -7.50 -19.47
C GLN A 121 0.77 -6.50 -20.05
N ARG A 122 -0.41 -6.37 -19.43
CA ARG A 122 -1.43 -5.39 -19.84
C ARG A 122 -0.85 -3.97 -19.90
N TRP A 123 -0.04 -3.59 -18.92
CA TRP A 123 0.50 -2.24 -18.80
C TRP A 123 1.89 -2.06 -19.45
N ALA A 124 2.58 -3.16 -19.78
CA ALA A 124 3.93 -3.11 -20.35
C ALA A 124 4.01 -2.23 -21.60
N GLY A 125 3.08 -2.38 -22.53
CA GLY A 125 3.06 -1.60 -23.78
C GLY A 125 2.90 -0.09 -23.55
N ARG A 126 2.15 0.31 -22.50
CA ARG A 126 1.93 1.73 -22.15
C ARG A 126 3.15 2.36 -21.50
N VAL A 127 3.90 1.59 -20.73
CA VAL A 127 5.06 2.05 -19.95
C VAL A 127 6.37 1.82 -20.70
N ALA A 128 6.59 0.61 -21.25
CA ALA A 128 7.86 0.23 -21.88
C ALA A 128 8.11 0.93 -23.23
N SER A 129 7.08 1.43 -23.89
CA SER A 129 7.23 2.19 -25.16
C SER A 129 7.97 3.52 -24.99
N ARG A 130 8.17 3.97 -23.77
CA ARG A 130 8.88 5.23 -23.46
C ARG A 130 10.33 4.96 -23.09
N SER A 131 11.22 5.84 -23.54
CA SER A 131 12.65 5.77 -23.23
C SER A 131 12.99 6.39 -21.87
N GLY A 132 14.16 6.08 -21.37
CA GLY A 132 14.69 6.65 -20.12
C GLY A 132 14.11 6.02 -18.86
N LEU A 133 14.37 6.66 -17.72
CA LEU A 133 13.88 6.26 -16.40
C LEU A 133 12.36 6.45 -16.31
N LYS A 134 11.64 5.41 -15.92
CA LYS A 134 10.18 5.40 -15.81
C LYS A 134 9.75 5.71 -14.40
N VAL A 135 9.20 6.89 -14.18
CA VAL A 135 8.86 7.41 -12.86
C VAL A 135 7.35 7.53 -12.71
N GLY A 136 6.77 6.79 -11.77
CA GLY A 136 5.36 6.96 -11.38
C GLY A 136 5.21 8.12 -10.41
N LEU A 137 4.16 8.92 -10.56
CA LEU A 137 3.95 10.12 -9.76
C LEU A 137 2.54 10.14 -9.15
N VAL A 138 2.48 10.35 -7.80
CA VAL A 138 1.23 10.58 -7.05
C VAL A 138 1.45 11.73 -6.08
N TRP A 139 0.70 12.82 -6.24
CA TRP A 139 0.92 14.05 -5.47
C TRP A 139 -0.15 14.36 -4.45
N ALA A 140 -1.26 13.63 -4.44
CA ALA A 140 -2.34 13.90 -3.52
C ALA A 140 -3.02 12.62 -3.01
N GLY A 141 -3.49 12.70 -1.77
CA GLY A 141 -4.23 11.64 -1.10
C GLY A 141 -5.76 11.81 -1.21
N ASN A 142 -6.47 11.08 -0.33
CA ASN A 142 -7.90 11.20 -0.21
C ASN A 142 -8.25 12.46 0.61
N PRO A 143 -9.04 13.41 0.07
CA PRO A 143 -9.40 14.64 0.75
C PRO A 143 -10.27 14.43 2.01
N SER A 144 -10.90 13.26 2.15
CA SER A 144 -11.62 12.89 3.38
C SER A 144 -10.70 12.53 4.55
N HIS A 145 -9.39 12.39 4.31
CA HIS A 145 -8.43 12.11 5.37
C HIS A 145 -8.15 13.39 6.16
N THR A 146 -8.18 13.30 7.49
CA THR A 146 -8.04 14.46 8.39
C THR A 146 -6.76 15.26 8.20
N ASN A 147 -5.68 14.63 7.75
CA ASN A 147 -4.37 15.26 7.50
C ASN A 147 -4.08 15.47 6.00
N ASP A 148 -5.09 15.40 5.12
CA ASP A 148 -4.84 15.46 3.68
C ASP A 148 -4.27 16.81 3.23
N ALA A 149 -4.74 17.89 3.81
CA ALA A 149 -4.26 19.24 3.50
C ALA A 149 -2.75 19.42 3.73
N ASN A 150 -2.18 18.68 4.70
CA ASN A 150 -0.75 18.79 5.02
C ASN A 150 0.12 17.85 4.18
N ARG A 151 -0.39 16.67 3.79
CA ARG A 151 0.39 15.66 3.06
C ARG A 151 0.27 15.76 1.54
N SER A 152 -0.80 16.36 1.04
CA SER A 152 -1.05 16.47 -0.40
C SER A 152 -0.41 17.73 -0.98
N LEU A 153 0.19 17.58 -2.17
CA LEU A 153 0.79 18.64 -2.94
C LEU A 153 -0.11 19.06 -4.11
N ASN A 154 0.23 20.17 -4.75
CA ASN A 154 -0.25 20.52 -6.07
C ASN A 154 0.78 20.04 -7.10
N LEU A 155 0.34 19.56 -8.28
CA LEU A 155 1.25 19.12 -9.33
C LEU A 155 2.25 20.20 -9.75
N LEU A 156 1.87 21.48 -9.69
CA LEU A 156 2.75 22.62 -10.00
C LEU A 156 4.01 22.65 -9.11
N GLN A 157 3.93 22.15 -7.87
CA GLN A 157 5.08 22.08 -6.97
C GLN A 157 6.12 21.03 -7.42
N LEU A 158 5.71 20.09 -8.26
CA LEU A 158 6.55 19.02 -8.80
C LEU A 158 7.07 19.31 -10.22
N LEU A 159 6.71 20.44 -10.83
CA LEU A 159 7.19 20.82 -12.16
C LEU A 159 8.72 20.80 -12.31
N PRO A 160 9.52 21.19 -11.30
CA PRO A 160 10.98 21.09 -11.42
C PRO A 160 11.47 19.64 -11.63
N LEU A 161 10.77 18.63 -11.10
CA LEU A 161 11.08 17.22 -11.36
C LEU A 161 10.77 16.84 -12.82
N LEU A 162 9.66 17.33 -13.35
CA LEU A 162 9.21 17.02 -14.72
C LEU A 162 10.16 17.56 -15.80
N GLY A 163 10.99 18.55 -15.45
CA GLY A 163 12.06 19.05 -16.29
C GLY A 163 13.31 18.18 -16.38
N THR A 164 13.36 17.05 -15.65
CA THR A 164 14.54 16.17 -15.61
C THR A 164 14.72 15.43 -16.92
N ALA A 165 15.85 15.65 -17.58
CA ALA A 165 16.19 14.96 -18.83
C ALA A 165 16.43 13.45 -18.58
N GLY A 166 16.03 12.63 -19.55
CA GLY A 166 16.24 11.17 -19.49
C GLY A 166 15.23 10.43 -18.61
N ALA A 167 14.18 11.10 -18.12
CA ALA A 167 13.08 10.48 -17.38
C ALA A 167 11.74 10.69 -18.11
N THR A 168 10.87 9.68 -18.05
CA THR A 168 9.46 9.77 -18.42
C THR A 168 8.62 9.60 -17.18
N PHE A 169 7.67 10.53 -16.98
CA PHE A 169 6.80 10.57 -15.81
C PHE A 169 5.41 10.06 -16.16
N PHE A 170 4.90 9.18 -15.31
CA PHE A 170 3.58 8.58 -15.44
C PHE A 170 2.70 9.03 -14.28
N ALA A 171 1.67 9.82 -14.54
CA ALA A 171 0.70 10.18 -13.52
C ALA A 171 -0.17 8.99 -13.16
N LEU A 172 -0.12 8.59 -11.91
CA LEU A 172 -0.95 7.53 -11.32
C LEU A 172 -2.04 8.11 -10.41
N GLN A 173 -2.21 9.44 -10.43
CA GLN A 173 -3.14 10.14 -9.56
C GLN A 173 -4.59 9.80 -9.89
N LYS A 174 -5.33 9.33 -8.87
CA LYS A 174 -6.77 9.08 -8.92
C LYS A 174 -7.52 10.05 -8.00
N GLY A 175 -8.80 10.23 -8.27
CA GLY A 175 -9.69 11.02 -7.42
C GLY A 175 -9.37 12.51 -7.43
N ALA A 176 -9.39 13.13 -6.25
CA ALA A 176 -9.12 14.55 -6.12
C ALA A 176 -7.77 14.94 -6.71
N ARG A 177 -7.73 16.10 -7.35
CA ARG A 177 -6.54 16.68 -8.03
C ARG A 177 -6.02 15.86 -9.22
N SER A 178 -6.74 14.82 -9.68
CA SER A 178 -6.35 14.09 -10.90
C SER A 178 -6.49 14.95 -12.16
N GLU A 179 -7.37 15.95 -12.16
CA GLU A 179 -7.55 16.94 -13.23
C GLU A 179 -6.27 17.73 -13.49
N GLN A 180 -5.43 17.96 -12.48
CA GLN A 180 -4.15 18.68 -12.64
C GLN A 180 -3.20 17.96 -13.61
N ALA A 181 -3.34 16.65 -13.80
CA ALA A 181 -2.53 15.90 -14.76
C ALA A 181 -2.74 16.34 -16.21
N ALA A 182 -3.87 16.92 -16.53
CA ALA A 182 -4.18 17.45 -17.87
C ALA A 182 -3.56 18.84 -18.13
N GLU A 183 -3.13 19.52 -17.07
CA GLU A 183 -2.51 20.86 -17.19
C GLU A 183 -1.06 20.81 -17.68
N TYR A 184 -0.41 19.65 -17.61
CA TYR A 184 0.95 19.46 -18.08
C TYR A 184 0.99 18.63 -19.38
N THR A 185 1.66 19.16 -20.42
CA THR A 185 1.67 18.59 -21.78
C THR A 185 3.08 18.31 -22.30
N GLY A 186 4.05 18.09 -21.42
CA GLY A 186 5.43 17.76 -21.82
C GLY A 186 5.53 16.40 -22.52
N ASP A 187 6.46 16.25 -23.45
CA ASP A 187 6.69 15.00 -24.20
C ASP A 187 7.08 13.81 -23.32
N ASN A 188 7.65 14.08 -22.14
CA ASN A 188 8.04 13.10 -21.15
C ASN A 188 6.96 12.81 -20.09
N TRP A 189 5.69 13.12 -20.41
CA TRP A 189 4.55 12.95 -19.52
C TRP A 189 3.49 12.02 -20.10
N VAL A 190 2.99 11.12 -19.28
CA VAL A 190 1.89 10.20 -19.63
C VAL A 190 0.89 10.19 -18.47
N ASN A 191 -0.34 10.62 -18.73
CA ASN A 191 -1.40 10.55 -17.74
C ASN A 191 -2.12 9.20 -17.84
N LEU A 192 -1.83 8.29 -16.89
CA LEU A 192 -2.48 6.97 -16.78
C LEU A 192 -3.69 7.00 -15.83
N GLY A 193 -3.85 8.05 -15.03
CA GLY A 193 -4.92 8.14 -14.03
C GLY A 193 -6.32 7.79 -14.54
N PRO A 194 -6.77 8.27 -15.70
CA PRO A 194 -8.08 7.93 -16.27
C PRO A 194 -8.26 6.45 -16.61
N GLU A 195 -7.18 5.74 -16.94
CA GLU A 195 -7.19 4.34 -17.36
C GLU A 195 -7.11 3.35 -16.18
N ILE A 196 -6.69 3.83 -15.01
CA ILE A 196 -6.61 3.01 -13.78
C ILE A 196 -8.03 2.81 -13.25
N GLU A 197 -8.46 1.59 -13.07
CA GLU A 197 -9.75 1.26 -12.45
C GLU A 197 -9.60 1.02 -10.95
N ASP A 198 -8.60 0.22 -10.56
CA ASP A 198 -8.34 -0.16 -9.19
C ASP A 198 -6.84 -0.34 -8.87
N PHE A 199 -6.52 -0.93 -7.71
CA PHE A 199 -5.13 -1.19 -7.33
C PHE A 199 -4.49 -2.35 -8.08
N THR A 200 -5.26 -3.17 -8.77
CA THR A 200 -4.74 -4.23 -9.65
C THR A 200 -4.02 -3.60 -10.84
N ASP A 201 -4.66 -2.59 -11.46
CA ASP A 201 -4.02 -1.78 -12.50
C ASP A 201 -2.80 -1.04 -11.96
N THR A 202 -2.95 -0.42 -10.78
CA THR A 202 -1.85 0.31 -10.14
C THR A 202 -0.65 -0.59 -9.90
N ALA A 203 -0.85 -1.83 -9.43
CA ALA A 203 0.22 -2.81 -9.23
C ALA A 203 0.87 -3.21 -10.56
N GLY A 204 0.07 -3.46 -11.61
CA GLY A 204 0.57 -3.78 -12.95
C GLY A 204 1.42 -2.65 -13.53
N ILE A 205 1.01 -1.39 -13.34
CA ILE A 205 1.80 -0.22 -13.74
C ILE A 205 3.10 -0.14 -12.93
N ILE A 206 3.02 -0.19 -11.59
CA ILE A 206 4.18 -0.12 -10.68
C ILE A 206 5.21 -1.18 -11.04
N ALA A 207 4.80 -2.39 -11.40
CA ALA A 207 5.70 -3.46 -11.80
C ALA A 207 6.60 -3.07 -12.99
N ASN A 208 6.11 -2.22 -13.89
CA ASN A 208 6.82 -1.73 -15.07
C ASN A 208 7.62 -0.44 -14.85
N LEU A 209 7.53 0.19 -13.66
CA LEU A 209 8.25 1.42 -13.33
C LEU A 209 9.61 1.14 -12.70
N ASP A 210 10.52 2.11 -12.82
CA ASP A 210 11.84 2.09 -12.18
C ASP A 210 11.83 2.78 -10.81
N LEU A 211 10.93 3.79 -10.63
CA LEU A 211 10.81 4.59 -9.41
C LEU A 211 9.36 5.04 -9.23
N VAL A 212 8.91 5.11 -8.00
CA VAL A 212 7.66 5.80 -7.64
C VAL A 212 7.99 6.99 -6.75
N ILE A 213 7.55 8.18 -7.13
CA ILE A 213 7.61 9.39 -6.29
C ILE A 213 6.20 9.73 -5.86
N CYS A 214 5.94 9.75 -4.57
CA CYS A 214 4.58 9.98 -4.09
C CYS A 214 4.55 10.62 -2.69
N VAL A 215 3.42 11.24 -2.38
CA VAL A 215 3.10 11.64 -1.01
C VAL A 215 2.62 10.42 -0.20
N ASP A 216 2.45 10.59 1.11
CA ASP A 216 2.01 9.51 2.02
C ASP A 216 0.59 9.02 1.67
N THR A 217 0.51 8.02 0.81
CA THR A 217 -0.72 7.40 0.30
C THR A 217 -0.60 5.89 0.23
N SER A 218 -1.73 5.21 -0.05
CA SER A 218 -1.75 3.76 -0.28
C SER A 218 -0.83 3.30 -1.41
N VAL A 219 -0.57 4.15 -2.41
CA VAL A 219 0.36 3.83 -3.51
C VAL A 219 1.80 3.67 -3.00
N ALA A 220 2.23 4.50 -2.02
CA ALA A 220 3.54 4.36 -1.38
C ALA A 220 3.70 2.98 -0.73
N HIS A 221 2.67 2.55 0.01
CA HIS A 221 2.66 1.26 0.68
C HIS A 221 2.65 0.08 -0.30
N LEU A 222 1.87 0.18 -1.38
CA LEU A 222 1.84 -0.84 -2.43
C LEU A 222 3.20 -0.95 -3.11
N ALA A 223 3.79 0.17 -3.54
CA ALA A 223 5.09 0.18 -4.21
C ALA A 223 6.20 -0.36 -3.30
N GLY A 224 6.21 0.03 -2.02
CA GLY A 224 7.14 -0.50 -1.03
C GLY A 224 6.96 -2.01 -0.78
N ALA A 225 5.71 -2.48 -0.71
CA ALA A 225 5.38 -3.90 -0.57
C ALA A 225 5.82 -4.74 -1.78
N MET A 226 5.87 -4.13 -2.96
CA MET A 226 6.37 -4.72 -4.21
C MET A 226 7.90 -4.57 -4.40
N ALA A 227 8.64 -4.13 -3.37
CA ALA A 227 10.08 -3.88 -3.43
C ALA A 227 10.52 -2.84 -4.49
N LYS A 228 9.63 -1.97 -4.94
CA LYS A 228 10.00 -0.90 -5.86
C LYS A 228 10.73 0.23 -5.13
N PRO A 229 11.71 0.89 -5.77
CA PRO A 229 12.24 2.14 -5.27
C PRO A 229 11.14 3.18 -5.11
N VAL A 230 11.07 3.79 -3.93
CA VAL A 230 10.07 4.83 -3.61
C VAL A 230 10.77 6.06 -3.03
N TRP A 231 10.47 7.22 -3.58
CA TRP A 231 10.75 8.51 -2.95
C TRP A 231 9.45 9.02 -2.33
N LEU A 232 9.40 9.00 -1.01
CA LEU A 232 8.22 9.39 -0.26
C LEU A 232 8.36 10.84 0.22
N LEU A 233 7.44 11.68 -0.23
CA LEU A 233 7.37 13.09 0.14
C LEU A 233 6.48 13.24 1.38
N LEU A 234 7.04 13.73 2.47
CA LEU A 234 6.41 13.76 3.78
C LEU A 234 6.19 15.20 4.28
N PRO A 235 5.06 15.48 4.94
CA PRO A 235 4.87 16.71 5.68
C PRO A 235 5.68 16.70 6.99
N LYS A 236 5.76 17.87 7.63
CA LYS A 236 6.16 17.99 9.03
C LYS A 236 4.97 18.49 9.87
N PRO A 237 4.51 17.72 10.85
CA PRO A 237 4.96 16.38 11.23
C PRO A 237 4.45 15.30 10.26
N ALA A 238 5.25 14.26 10.09
CA ALA A 238 4.86 13.07 9.35
C ALA A 238 4.01 12.11 10.21
N ASP A 239 3.39 11.10 9.57
CA ASP A 239 2.76 10.00 10.31
C ASP A 239 3.82 9.21 11.11
N PHE A 240 3.42 8.68 12.27
CA PHE A 240 4.31 7.99 13.23
C PHE A 240 5.16 6.88 12.60
N ARG A 241 4.68 6.22 11.57
CA ARG A 241 5.37 5.12 10.88
C ARG A 241 6.63 5.55 10.14
N TRP A 242 6.70 6.82 9.77
CA TRP A 242 7.83 7.41 9.04
C TRP A 242 8.87 8.04 9.98
N MET A 243 8.56 8.21 11.27
CA MET A 243 9.40 8.85 12.28
C MET A 243 9.85 10.27 11.88
N GLU A 244 10.74 10.90 12.62
CA GLU A 244 11.09 12.31 12.36
C GLU A 244 12.51 12.48 11.81
N ASP A 245 13.48 11.73 12.33
CA ASP A 245 14.90 11.99 12.12
C ASP A 245 15.60 10.92 11.26
N ARG A 246 14.95 10.46 10.19
CA ARG A 246 15.56 9.47 9.29
C ARG A 246 15.13 9.66 7.84
N GLU A 247 16.02 9.26 6.92
CA GLU A 247 15.78 9.28 5.48
C GLU A 247 15.39 7.92 4.89
N ASP A 248 15.46 6.86 5.68
CA ASP A 248 15.07 5.50 5.34
C ASP A 248 13.79 5.08 6.06
N SER A 249 13.20 3.96 5.65
CA SER A 249 12.03 3.40 6.32
C SER A 249 12.33 2.01 6.90
N PRO A 250 12.03 1.76 8.19
CA PRO A 250 12.16 0.41 8.76
C PRO A 250 11.14 -0.58 8.17
N TRP A 251 10.08 -0.06 7.54
CA TRP A 251 9.03 -0.87 6.93
C TRP A 251 9.38 -1.29 5.50
N TYR A 252 10.12 -0.46 4.75
CA TYR A 252 10.36 -0.66 3.32
C TYR A 252 11.80 -0.30 2.99
N PRO A 253 12.70 -1.29 2.85
CA PRO A 253 14.14 -1.04 2.61
C PRO A 253 14.44 -0.28 1.31
N THR A 254 13.52 -0.32 0.34
CA THR A 254 13.64 0.38 -0.95
C THR A 254 13.11 1.81 -0.94
N MET A 255 12.67 2.31 0.23
CA MET A 255 12.04 3.61 0.34
C MET A 255 13.00 4.65 0.90
N LYS A 256 13.05 5.83 0.25
CA LYS A 256 13.75 7.02 0.75
C LYS A 256 12.73 8.10 1.11
N LEU A 257 12.91 8.71 2.29
CA LEU A 257 12.01 9.70 2.86
C LEU A 257 12.56 11.13 2.62
N PHE A 258 11.70 12.01 2.11
CA PHE A 258 11.99 13.43 1.86
C PHE A 258 11.02 14.29 2.66
N ARG A 259 11.56 15.31 3.36
CA ARG A 259 10.78 16.21 4.23
C ARG A 259 10.99 17.66 3.87
#